data_40e99b3a3f173868426a465e94d3aeb1
#
_entry.id   40e99b3a3f173868426a465e94d3aeb1
#
_cell.length_a   1.000
_cell.length_b   1.000
_cell.length_c   1.000
_cell.angle_alpha   90.00
_cell.angle_beta   90.00
_cell.angle_gamma   90.00
#
_symmetry.space_group_name_H-M   'P 1'
#
loop_
_entity.id
_entity.type
_entity.pdbx_description
1 polymer ?
#
loop_
_entity_poly.entity_id
_entity_poly.type
_entity_poly.pdbx_seq_one_letter_code
_entity_poly.pdbx_strand_id
1 'polypeptide(L)'
;MDPADRVLCVEDALELSPAHPHVVRLVARTSNVEGRGEVPVRVLVRQALRMRPDRIIVGEVRGAEVIDLLTALNTGHEGSGGTLHANSTSEVPARMEALAALGGMNREALHSQLAAAVLSGVTVQRPLLCSLR
;
A
#
# COMPACT_ATOMS: atom_id res chain seq x y z
N MET A 1 -10.50 -13.38 6.54
CA MET A 1 -10.25 -13.38 5.09
C MET A 1 -10.93 -14.60 4.51
N ASP A 2 -11.78 -14.45 3.49
CA ASP A 2 -12.45 -15.58 2.86
C ASP A 2 -11.41 -16.40 2.06
N PRO A 3 -11.38 -17.74 2.17
CA PRO A 3 -10.48 -18.57 1.36
C PRO A 3 -10.61 -18.38 -0.16
N ALA A 4 -11.74 -17.87 -0.62
CA ALA A 4 -11.99 -17.53 -2.03
C ALA A 4 -11.39 -16.19 -2.44
N ASP A 5 -11.02 -15.31 -1.48
CA ASP A 5 -10.45 -14.00 -1.78
C ASP A 5 -9.14 -14.14 -2.57
N ARG A 6 -8.97 -13.30 -3.56
CA ARG A 6 -7.71 -13.15 -4.27
C ARG A 6 -6.89 -12.03 -3.62
N VAL A 7 -5.81 -12.41 -2.97
CA VAL A 7 -4.92 -11.49 -2.26
C VAL A 7 -3.70 -11.17 -3.12
N LEU A 8 -3.45 -9.90 -3.39
CA LEU A 8 -2.24 -9.44 -4.05
C LEU A 8 -1.35 -8.72 -3.03
N CYS A 9 -0.12 -9.22 -2.87
CA CYS A 9 0.92 -8.56 -2.06
C CYS A 9 1.88 -7.83 -2.99
N VAL A 10 2.10 -6.55 -2.74
CA VAL A 10 3.04 -5.71 -3.48
C VAL A 10 4.13 -5.25 -2.53
N GLU A 11 5.38 -5.57 -2.85
CA GLU A 11 6.52 -5.35 -1.95
C GLU A 11 7.75 -4.87 -2.71
N ASP A 12 8.66 -4.19 -2.05
CA ASP A 12 10.00 -3.90 -2.54
C ASP A 12 10.99 -5.06 -2.28
N ALA A 13 10.74 -5.84 -1.23
CA ALA A 13 11.43 -7.09 -0.94
C ALA A 13 10.44 -8.14 -0.44
N LEU A 14 10.67 -9.40 -0.71
CA LEU A 14 9.80 -10.52 -0.31
C LEU A 14 9.85 -10.73 1.21
N GLU A 15 8.91 -10.19 1.94
CA GLU A 15 8.80 -10.31 3.39
C GLU A 15 7.45 -10.91 3.83
N LEU A 16 6.36 -10.53 3.14
CA LEU A 16 5.03 -11.01 3.47
C LEU A 16 4.82 -12.47 3.04
N SER A 17 4.30 -13.27 3.93
CA SER A 17 3.92 -14.65 3.67
C SER A 17 2.56 -14.98 4.30
N PRO A 18 1.48 -14.37 3.80
CA PRO A 18 0.16 -14.65 4.36
C PRO A 18 -0.23 -16.11 4.15
N ALA A 19 -0.75 -16.74 5.20
CA ALA A 19 -1.30 -18.09 5.14
C ALA A 19 -2.69 -18.05 4.49
N HIS A 20 -2.71 -17.98 3.16
CA HIS A 20 -3.93 -17.89 2.37
C HIS A 20 -3.77 -18.70 1.08
N PRO A 21 -4.81 -19.43 0.61
CA PRO A 21 -4.71 -20.33 -0.54
C PRO A 21 -4.49 -19.63 -1.87
N HIS A 22 -4.92 -18.36 -2.02
CA HIS A 22 -4.82 -17.62 -3.26
C HIS A 22 -4.07 -16.30 -3.05
N VAL A 23 -2.74 -16.36 -3.07
CA VAL A 23 -1.85 -15.19 -2.94
C VAL A 23 -1.02 -15.01 -4.21
N VAL A 24 -1.04 -13.81 -4.76
CA VAL A 24 -0.12 -13.40 -5.83
C VAL A 24 0.83 -12.34 -5.26
N ARG A 25 2.13 -12.54 -5.48
CA ARG A 25 3.17 -11.62 -5.00
C ARG A 25 3.78 -10.88 -6.17
N LEU A 26 3.82 -9.58 -6.06
CA LEU A 26 4.48 -8.68 -7.00
C LEU A 26 5.62 -7.98 -6.26
N VAL A 27 6.83 -8.15 -6.75
CA VAL A 27 8.04 -7.60 -6.11
C VAL A 27 8.64 -6.54 -7.02
N ALA A 28 8.90 -5.37 -6.46
CA ALA A 28 9.54 -4.28 -7.15
C ALA A 28 10.96 -4.70 -7.61
N ARG A 29 11.41 -4.08 -8.67
CA ARG A 29 12.74 -4.31 -9.19
C ARG A 29 13.47 -3.00 -9.32
N THR A 30 14.64 -2.92 -8.73
CA THR A 30 15.57 -1.80 -8.93
C THR A 30 16.14 -1.83 -10.36
N SER A 31 16.51 -0.67 -10.87
CA SER A 31 17.23 -0.58 -12.14
C SER A 31 18.54 -1.37 -12.08
N ASN A 32 18.95 -1.94 -13.21
CA ASN A 32 20.26 -2.55 -13.35
C ASN A 32 21.37 -1.46 -13.39
N VAL A 33 22.63 -1.89 -13.48
CA VAL A 33 23.81 -0.99 -13.56
C VAL A 33 23.71 0.01 -14.73
N GLU A 34 22.97 -0.32 -15.77
CA GLU A 34 22.73 0.55 -16.94
C GLU A 34 21.50 1.48 -16.76
N GLY A 35 20.86 1.48 -15.57
CA GLY A 35 19.69 2.30 -15.29
C GLY A 35 18.40 1.82 -15.94
N ARG A 36 18.34 0.55 -16.36
CA ARG A 36 17.19 -0.05 -17.06
C ARG A 36 16.47 -1.08 -16.22
N GLY A 37 15.21 -1.29 -16.55
CA GLY A 37 14.41 -2.39 -16.00
C GLY A 37 13.85 -2.13 -14.61
N GLU A 38 13.82 -0.88 -14.16
CA GLU A 38 13.15 -0.51 -12.92
C GLU A 38 11.64 -0.77 -13.00
N VAL A 39 11.11 -1.39 -11.96
CA VAL A 39 9.66 -1.57 -11.76
C VAL A 39 9.35 -1.14 -10.34
N PRO A 40 8.95 0.12 -10.12
CA PRO A 40 8.66 0.65 -8.80
C PRO A 40 7.35 0.10 -8.24
N VAL A 41 7.23 0.11 -6.91
CA VAL A 41 6.03 -0.34 -6.17
C VAL A 41 4.75 0.30 -6.72
N ARG A 42 4.77 1.59 -7.01
CA ARG A 42 3.60 2.29 -7.56
C ARG A 42 3.07 1.68 -8.86
N VAL A 43 3.97 1.29 -9.76
CA VAL A 43 3.57 0.62 -11.01
C VAL A 43 2.92 -0.71 -10.71
N LEU A 44 3.47 -1.47 -9.77
CA LEU A 44 2.93 -2.77 -9.36
C LEU A 44 1.56 -2.64 -8.70
N VAL A 45 1.35 -1.64 -7.84
CA VAL A 45 0.03 -1.38 -7.23
C VAL A 45 -1.02 -1.12 -8.32
N ARG A 46 -0.70 -0.30 -9.32
CA ARG A 46 -1.59 -0.03 -10.44
C ARG A 46 -1.88 -1.27 -11.29
N GLN A 47 -0.89 -2.13 -11.49
CA GLN A 47 -1.11 -3.39 -12.19
C GLN A 47 -1.93 -4.36 -11.34
N ALA A 48 -1.67 -4.42 -10.03
CA ALA A 48 -2.43 -5.24 -9.09
C ALA A 48 -3.93 -4.92 -9.15
N LEU A 49 -4.31 -3.65 -9.21
CA LEU A 49 -5.71 -3.21 -9.35
C LEU A 49 -6.39 -3.76 -10.61
N ARG A 50 -5.63 -3.99 -11.70
CA ARG A 50 -6.15 -4.57 -12.95
C ARG A 50 -6.28 -6.09 -12.91
N MET A 51 -5.70 -6.74 -11.92
CA MET A 51 -5.72 -8.20 -11.77
C MET A 51 -6.96 -8.71 -11.03
N ARG A 52 -7.94 -7.85 -10.79
CA ARG A 52 -9.18 -8.14 -10.05
C ARG A 52 -8.89 -8.76 -8.67
N PRO A 53 -8.17 -8.06 -7.80
CA PRO A 53 -7.96 -8.49 -6.44
C PRO A 53 -9.21 -8.27 -5.60
N ASP A 54 -9.44 -9.14 -4.62
CA ASP A 54 -10.36 -8.83 -3.52
C ASP A 54 -9.64 -7.96 -2.49
N ARG A 55 -8.32 -8.18 -2.32
CA ARG A 55 -7.47 -7.42 -1.40
C ARG A 55 -6.11 -7.14 -1.98
N ILE A 56 -5.61 -5.93 -1.73
CA ILE A 56 -4.22 -5.53 -2.03
C ILE A 56 -3.54 -5.21 -0.71
N ILE A 57 -2.37 -5.82 -0.50
CA ILE A 57 -1.52 -5.55 0.65
C ILE A 57 -0.20 -4.97 0.13
N VAL A 58 0.08 -3.73 0.49
CA VAL A 58 1.35 -3.08 0.18
C VAL A 58 2.27 -3.27 1.38
N GLY A 59 3.35 -3.99 1.21
CA GLY A 59 4.28 -4.36 2.28
C GLY A 59 4.81 -3.14 3.02
N GLU A 60 5.21 -2.09 2.28
CA GLU A 60 5.54 -0.79 2.84
C GLU A 60 5.22 0.32 1.85
N VAL A 61 4.60 1.38 2.35
CA VAL A 61 4.29 2.60 1.60
C VAL A 61 5.39 3.63 1.85
N ARG A 62 6.24 3.85 0.86
CA ARG A 62 7.39 4.77 0.93
C ARG A 62 7.30 5.94 -0.03
N GLY A 63 6.31 5.97 -0.92
CA GLY A 63 6.20 6.94 -1.98
C GLY A 63 4.75 7.23 -2.40
N ALA A 64 4.61 7.66 -3.62
CA ALA A 64 3.33 8.09 -4.20
C ALA A 64 2.29 6.96 -4.37
N GLU A 65 2.66 5.70 -4.17
CA GLU A 65 1.73 4.56 -4.14
C GLU A 65 0.66 4.69 -3.06
N VAL A 66 0.87 5.56 -2.06
CA VAL A 66 -0.17 5.90 -1.07
C VAL A 66 -1.46 6.36 -1.73
N ILE A 67 -1.37 7.10 -2.83
CA ILE A 67 -2.52 7.59 -3.60
C ILE A 67 -3.30 6.43 -4.21
N ASP A 68 -2.59 5.51 -4.84
CA ASP A 68 -3.19 4.37 -5.52
C ASP A 68 -3.81 3.38 -4.50
N LEU A 69 -3.18 3.23 -3.32
CA LEU A 69 -3.72 2.44 -2.21
C LEU A 69 -5.01 3.06 -1.65
N LEU A 70 -5.04 4.37 -1.42
CA LEU A 70 -6.25 5.07 -0.96
C LEU A 70 -7.38 4.96 -1.99
N THR A 71 -7.04 5.06 -3.27
CA THR A 71 -7.99 4.85 -4.35
C THR A 71 -8.57 3.43 -4.30
N ALA A 72 -7.74 2.42 -4.08
CA ALA A 72 -8.19 1.03 -3.93
C ALA A 72 -9.18 0.89 -2.76
N LEU A 73 -8.83 1.40 -1.59
CA LEU A 73 -9.67 1.35 -0.39
C LEU A 73 -11.04 2.02 -0.60
N ASN A 74 -11.09 3.09 -1.41
CA ASN A 74 -12.30 3.84 -1.69
C ASN A 74 -13.11 3.32 -2.89
N THR A 75 -12.63 2.29 -3.59
CA THR A 75 -13.26 1.79 -4.83
C THR A 75 -13.56 0.29 -4.82
N GLY A 76 -13.96 -0.25 -3.67
CA GLY A 76 -14.45 -1.62 -3.57
C GLY A 76 -13.41 -2.69 -3.26
N HIS A 77 -12.18 -2.30 -2.89
CA HIS A 77 -11.14 -3.22 -2.40
C HIS A 77 -11.04 -3.13 -0.87
N GLU A 78 -12.19 -3.27 -0.21
CA GLU A 78 -12.29 -3.23 1.25
C GLU A 78 -11.42 -4.32 1.89
N GLY A 79 -10.72 -3.95 2.95
CA GLY A 79 -9.76 -4.86 3.61
C GLY A 79 -8.38 -4.93 2.94
N SER A 80 -8.13 -4.10 1.93
CA SER A 80 -6.77 -3.78 1.48
C SER A 80 -6.04 -2.99 2.56
N GLY A 81 -4.72 -2.96 2.51
CA GLY A 81 -3.93 -2.26 3.51
C GLY A 81 -2.46 -2.11 3.11
N GLY A 82 -1.73 -1.46 3.97
CA GLY A 82 -0.29 -1.29 3.82
C GLY A 82 0.32 -0.84 5.14
N THR A 83 1.62 -0.93 5.25
CA THR A 83 2.37 -0.40 6.39
C THR A 83 3.01 0.94 6.03
N LEU A 84 3.12 1.79 7.01
CA LEU A 84 3.75 3.10 6.89
C LEU A 84 4.62 3.34 8.12
N HIS A 85 5.85 3.74 7.92
CA HIS A 85 6.73 4.12 9.02
C HIS A 85 6.59 5.60 9.37
N ALA A 86 6.31 5.85 10.65
CA ALA A 86 6.32 7.18 11.26
C ALA A 86 6.87 7.06 12.69
N ASN A 87 7.51 8.12 13.21
CA ASN A 87 8.08 8.10 14.57
C ASN A 87 6.99 8.03 15.66
N SER A 88 5.80 8.55 15.35
CA SER A 88 4.64 8.52 16.24
C SER A 88 3.34 8.48 15.43
N THR A 89 2.25 8.07 16.07
CA THR A 89 0.92 8.07 15.44
C THR A 89 0.45 9.46 15.05
N SER A 90 0.86 10.49 15.78
CA SER A 90 0.54 11.89 15.49
C SER A 90 1.24 12.42 14.22
N GLU A 91 2.35 11.80 13.81
CA GLU A 91 3.09 12.16 12.59
C GLU A 91 2.58 11.46 11.33
N VAL A 92 1.73 10.43 11.47
CA VAL A 92 1.20 9.68 10.33
C VAL A 92 0.52 10.58 9.28
N PRO A 93 -0.37 11.54 9.65
CA PRO A 93 -0.97 12.42 8.67
C PRO A 93 0.05 13.23 7.88
N ALA A 94 1.02 13.85 8.56
CA ALA A 94 2.06 14.64 7.92
C ALA A 94 2.94 13.78 7.00
N ARG A 95 3.24 12.54 7.41
CA ARG A 95 3.98 11.59 6.57
C ARG A 95 3.19 11.23 5.31
N MET A 96 1.90 10.96 5.44
CA MET A 96 1.04 10.67 4.29
C MET A 96 0.91 11.88 3.35
N GLU A 97 0.83 13.10 3.89
CA GLU A 97 0.85 14.33 3.09
C GLU A 97 2.12 14.44 2.25
N ALA A 98 3.28 14.19 2.87
CA ALA A 98 4.56 14.22 2.17
C ALA A 98 4.63 13.18 1.05
N LEU A 99 4.17 11.95 1.30
CA LEU A 99 4.16 10.88 0.30
C LEU A 99 3.17 11.17 -0.85
N ALA A 100 1.99 11.67 -0.54
CA ALA A 100 0.99 12.05 -1.53
C ALA A 100 1.45 13.20 -2.41
N ALA A 101 2.17 14.16 -1.84
CA ALA A 101 2.77 15.28 -2.59
C ALA A 101 3.75 14.82 -3.66
N LEU A 102 4.47 13.72 -3.43
CA LEU A 102 5.35 13.11 -4.46
C LEU A 102 4.58 12.68 -5.72
N GLY A 103 3.30 12.36 -5.58
CA GLY A 103 2.42 12.01 -6.69
C GLY A 103 1.53 13.16 -7.19
N GLY A 104 1.74 14.37 -6.69
CA GLY A 104 1.00 15.56 -7.09
C GLY A 104 -0.36 15.73 -6.39
N MET A 105 -0.69 14.93 -5.38
CA MET A 105 -1.92 15.11 -4.61
C MET A 105 -1.73 16.17 -3.53
N ASN A 106 -2.61 17.15 -3.48
CA ASN A 106 -2.59 18.17 -2.44
C ASN A 106 -3.18 17.65 -1.11
N ARG A 107 -2.93 18.40 -0.04
CA ARG A 107 -3.36 18.06 1.32
C ARG A 107 -4.87 17.86 1.44
N GLU A 108 -5.66 18.73 0.85
CA GLU A 108 -7.12 18.70 0.93
C GLU A 108 -7.68 17.43 0.28
N ALA A 109 -7.20 17.08 -0.93
CA ALA A 109 -7.59 15.86 -1.62
C ALA A 109 -7.18 14.61 -0.83
N LEU A 110 -5.97 14.61 -0.25
CA LEU A 110 -5.51 13.50 0.59
C LEU A 110 -6.43 13.31 1.80
N HIS A 111 -6.75 14.38 2.52
CA HIS A 111 -7.61 14.30 3.70
C HIS A 111 -9.01 13.80 3.37
N SER A 112 -9.58 14.22 2.23
CA SER A 112 -10.86 13.69 1.73
C SER A 112 -10.79 12.19 1.46
N GLN A 113 -9.73 11.72 0.80
CA GLN A 113 -9.51 10.31 0.51
C GLN A 113 -9.31 9.47 1.79
N LEU A 114 -8.55 10.01 2.75
CA LEU A 114 -8.33 9.37 4.04
C LEU A 114 -9.63 9.25 4.84
N ALA A 115 -10.42 10.31 4.91
CA ALA A 115 -11.69 10.30 5.62
C ALA A 115 -12.63 9.22 5.08
N ALA A 116 -12.72 9.08 3.75
CA ALA A 116 -13.51 8.04 3.12
C ALA A 116 -12.95 6.63 3.42
N ALA A 117 -11.64 6.44 3.33
CA ALA A 117 -10.98 5.16 3.60
C ALA A 117 -11.11 4.72 5.07
N VAL A 118 -11.02 5.66 6.02
CA VAL A 118 -11.18 5.38 7.46
C VAL A 118 -12.60 4.92 7.78
N LEU A 119 -13.61 5.48 7.13
CA LEU A 119 -15.00 5.02 7.26
C LEU A 119 -15.18 3.58 6.76
N SER A 120 -14.32 3.13 5.86
CA SER A 120 -14.30 1.75 5.35
C SER A 120 -13.50 0.76 6.23
N GLY A 121 -12.96 1.18 7.35
CA GLY A 121 -12.32 0.30 8.32
C GLY A 121 -10.79 0.30 8.35
N VAL A 122 -10.14 1.40 7.99
CA VAL A 122 -8.68 1.54 8.18
C VAL A 122 -8.35 1.63 9.67
N THR A 123 -7.64 0.63 10.17
CA THR A 123 -7.11 0.64 11.54
C THR A 123 -5.67 1.11 11.52
N VAL A 124 -5.39 2.25 12.14
CA VAL A 124 -4.03 2.71 12.39
C VAL A 124 -3.53 2.02 13.66
N GLN A 125 -2.66 1.02 13.50
CA GLN A 125 -1.97 0.42 14.64
C GLN A 125 -0.67 1.18 14.88
N ARG A 126 -0.41 1.49 16.16
CA ARG A 126 0.89 2.01 16.57
C ARG A 126 1.95 0.96 16.20
N PRO A 127 3.00 1.31 15.46
CA PRO A 127 4.13 0.41 15.34
C PRO A 127 4.78 0.31 16.73
N LEU A 128 4.41 -0.71 17.47
CA LEU A 128 5.38 -1.31 18.36
C LEU A 128 6.52 -1.72 17.44
N LEU A 129 7.74 -1.40 17.80
CA LEU A 129 8.96 -1.98 17.27
C LEU A 129 8.85 -3.51 17.34
N CYS A 130 8.05 -4.06 16.49
CA CYS A 130 7.98 -5.46 16.23
C CYS A 130 8.59 -5.61 14.86
N SER A 131 9.87 -5.98 14.84
CA SER A 131 10.42 -6.62 13.67
C SER A 131 9.39 -7.68 13.28
N LEU A 132 8.69 -7.45 12.18
CA LEU A 132 7.96 -8.50 11.52
C LEU A 132 9.01 -9.53 11.09
N ARG A 133 9.22 -10.51 11.94
CA ARG A 133 9.92 -11.72 11.57
C ARG A 133 8.96 -12.64 10.83
#